data_c2e9c90e34f1608fd78d6e24f35ccbc3
#
_entry.id   c2e9c90e34f1608fd78d6e24f35ccbc3
#
_cell.length_a   1.000
_cell.length_b   1.000
_cell.length_c   1.000
_cell.angle_alpha   90.00
_cell.angle_beta   90.00
_cell.angle_gamma   90.00
#
_symmetry.space_group_name_H-M   'P 1'
#
loop_
_entity.id
_entity.type
_entity.pdbx_description
1 polymer ?
#
loop_
_entity_poly.entity_id
_entity_poly.type
_entity_poly.pdbx_seq_one_letter_code
_entity_poly.pdbx_strand_id
1 'polypeptide(L)'
;VLEATVRAMGGEASAIQVWFGPAIGPCHFEVGAEVRNQFSAASESAESLTAIHAAFTPSKNAGKFMADIYALAVIRLKTLGIRAISGAGLCTFCEPERFYSFRREAESGRLLSLIFIK
;
A
#
# COMPACT_ATOMS: atom_id res chain seq x y z
N VAL A 1 -5.96 -7.85 -4.60
CA VAL A 1 -5.66 -8.76 -3.46
C VAL A 1 -6.36 -8.29 -2.20
N LEU A 2 -6.16 -7.05 -1.79
CA LEU A 2 -6.72 -6.50 -0.56
C LEU A 2 -8.26 -6.56 -0.53
N GLU A 3 -8.91 -6.11 -1.61
CA GLU A 3 -10.37 -6.14 -1.73
C GLU A 3 -10.91 -7.56 -1.77
N ALA A 4 -10.24 -8.45 -2.51
CA ALA A 4 -10.62 -9.86 -2.58
C ALA A 4 -10.54 -10.53 -1.21
N THR A 5 -9.51 -10.22 -0.42
CA THR A 5 -9.34 -10.73 0.94
C THR A 5 -10.48 -10.27 1.84
N VAL A 6 -10.82 -8.99 1.80
CA VAL A 6 -11.92 -8.42 2.61
C VAL A 6 -13.25 -9.10 2.25
N ARG A 7 -13.52 -9.28 0.97
CA ARG A 7 -14.75 -9.96 0.52
C ARG A 7 -14.80 -11.41 0.98
N ALA A 8 -13.66 -12.10 0.92
CA ALA A 8 -13.56 -13.51 1.35
C ALA A 8 -13.79 -13.68 2.85
N MET A 9 -13.43 -12.69 3.66
CA MET A 9 -13.67 -12.73 5.12
C MET A 9 -15.15 -12.68 5.48
N GLY A 10 -15.97 -12.00 4.64
CA GLY A 10 -17.38 -11.76 4.94
C GLY A 10 -17.59 -10.79 6.10
N GLY A 11 -18.83 -10.66 6.57
CA GLY A 11 -19.16 -9.79 7.67
C GLY A 11 -19.23 -8.31 7.27
N GLU A 12 -19.42 -7.46 8.27
CA GLU A 12 -19.51 -6.01 8.06
C GLU A 12 -18.16 -5.34 8.10
N ALA A 13 -17.93 -4.41 7.18
CA ALA A 13 -16.68 -3.67 7.09
C ALA A 13 -16.36 -2.91 8.38
N SER A 14 -17.37 -2.41 9.10
CA SER A 14 -17.18 -1.71 10.36
C SER A 14 -16.60 -2.58 11.48
N ALA A 15 -16.70 -3.91 11.35
CA ALA A 15 -16.16 -4.87 12.32
C ALA A 15 -14.74 -5.32 11.97
N ILE A 16 -14.24 -4.96 10.79
CA ILE A 16 -12.90 -5.36 10.33
C ILE A 16 -11.86 -4.37 10.83
N GLN A 17 -10.80 -4.89 11.40
CA GLN A 17 -9.61 -4.13 11.78
C GLN A 17 -8.46 -4.50 10.84
N VAL A 18 -7.70 -3.50 10.42
CA VAL A 18 -6.53 -3.68 9.54
C VAL A 18 -5.29 -3.18 10.25
N TRP A 19 -4.25 -3.99 10.22
CA TRP A 19 -2.93 -3.59 10.66
C TRP A 19 -1.95 -3.79 9.50
N PHE A 20 -1.22 -2.73 9.17
CA PHE A 20 -0.19 -2.79 8.13
C PHE A 20 1.13 -3.28 8.71
N GLY A 21 1.60 -4.40 8.20
CA GLY A 21 2.96 -4.84 8.44
C GLY A 21 3.97 -3.99 7.67
N PRO A 22 5.27 -4.23 7.87
CA PRO A 22 6.32 -3.48 7.16
C PRO A 22 6.23 -3.68 5.65
N ALA A 23 6.37 -2.59 4.90
CA ALA A 23 6.41 -2.57 3.45
C ALA A 23 7.39 -1.50 2.98
N ILE A 24 7.65 -1.44 1.68
CA ILE A 24 8.49 -0.38 1.13
C ILE A 24 7.75 0.97 1.20
N GLY A 25 8.41 1.99 1.75
CA GLY A 25 7.80 3.32 1.90
C GLY A 25 7.96 4.18 0.66
N PRO A 26 7.27 5.34 0.64
CA PRO A 26 7.29 6.24 -0.52
C PRO A 26 8.67 6.86 -0.79
N CYS A 27 9.58 6.80 0.17
CA CYS A 27 10.94 7.27 0.00
C CYS A 27 11.75 6.45 -1.01
N HIS A 28 11.35 5.19 -1.27
CA HIS A 28 12.10 4.28 -2.12
C HIS A 28 11.27 3.47 -3.12
N PHE A 29 9.95 3.63 -3.10
CA PHE A 29 9.09 2.88 -4.01
C PHE A 29 8.84 3.66 -5.30
N GLU A 30 9.80 3.58 -6.22
CA GLU A 30 9.69 4.22 -7.53
C GLU A 30 8.94 3.31 -8.50
N VAL A 31 7.96 3.87 -9.22
CA VAL A 31 7.13 3.17 -10.19
C VAL A 31 6.97 4.00 -11.46
N GLY A 32 6.58 3.35 -12.54
CA GLY A 32 6.29 4.03 -13.80
C GLY A 32 4.90 4.70 -13.80
N ALA A 33 4.68 5.56 -14.79
CA ALA A 33 3.42 6.28 -14.94
C ALA A 33 2.23 5.33 -15.17
N GLU A 34 2.47 4.17 -15.76
CA GLU A 34 1.44 3.17 -15.99
C GLU A 34 0.79 2.68 -14.69
N VAL A 35 1.56 2.57 -13.62
CA VAL A 35 1.02 2.18 -12.30
C VAL A 35 0.08 3.26 -11.77
N ARG A 36 0.49 4.53 -11.84
CA ARG A 36 -0.35 5.67 -11.46
C ARG A 36 -1.64 5.70 -12.26
N ASN A 37 -1.54 5.48 -13.57
CA ASN A 37 -2.70 5.48 -14.46
C ASN A 37 -3.68 4.36 -14.14
N GLN A 38 -3.19 3.18 -13.81
CA GLN A 38 -4.04 2.04 -13.40
C GLN A 38 -4.84 2.36 -12.14
N PHE A 39 -4.21 2.94 -11.13
CA PHE A 39 -4.90 3.35 -9.91
C PHE A 39 -5.92 4.47 -10.18
N SER A 40 -5.55 5.45 -11.01
CA SER A 40 -6.44 6.55 -11.38
C SER A 40 -7.67 6.07 -12.12
N ALA A 41 -7.52 5.12 -13.04
CA ALA A 41 -8.63 4.54 -13.80
C ALA A 41 -9.58 3.73 -12.93
N ALA A 42 -9.10 3.15 -11.83
CA ALA A 42 -9.90 2.38 -10.88
C ALA A 42 -10.60 3.26 -9.83
N SER A 43 -10.39 4.57 -9.86
CA SER A 43 -10.99 5.51 -8.92
C SER A 43 -12.50 5.59 -9.10
N GLU A 44 -13.25 5.59 -8.00
CA GLU A 44 -14.71 5.61 -7.99
C GLU A 44 -15.30 7.00 -7.72
N SER A 45 -14.48 7.97 -7.33
CA SER A 45 -14.95 9.33 -7.04
C SER A 45 -13.85 10.35 -7.26
N ALA A 46 -14.23 11.64 -7.35
CA ALA A 46 -13.28 12.74 -7.47
C ALA A 46 -12.37 12.85 -6.23
N GLU A 47 -12.92 12.59 -5.04
CA GLU A 47 -12.14 12.55 -3.80
C GLU A 47 -11.08 11.46 -3.83
N SER A 48 -11.46 10.26 -4.23
CA SER A 48 -10.53 9.13 -4.37
C SER A 48 -9.46 9.44 -5.40
N LEU A 49 -9.82 10.04 -6.52
CA LEU A 49 -8.86 10.42 -7.56
C LEU A 49 -7.83 11.42 -7.05
N THR A 50 -8.26 12.44 -6.31
CA THR A 50 -7.38 13.42 -5.71
C THR A 50 -6.41 12.77 -4.71
N ALA A 51 -6.92 11.89 -3.87
CA ALA A 51 -6.11 11.17 -2.88
C ALA A 51 -5.10 10.23 -3.56
N ILE A 52 -5.50 9.55 -4.63
CA ILE A 52 -4.62 8.69 -5.42
C ILE A 52 -3.49 9.52 -6.03
N HIS A 53 -3.80 10.66 -6.65
CA HIS A 53 -2.77 11.52 -7.22
C HIS A 53 -1.79 12.05 -6.17
N ALA A 54 -2.27 12.32 -4.95
CA ALA A 54 -1.42 12.76 -3.85
C ALA A 54 -0.48 11.65 -3.34
N ALA A 55 -0.84 10.38 -3.55
CA ALA A 55 0.01 9.25 -3.17
C ALA A 55 1.16 8.99 -4.15
N PHE A 56 1.16 9.65 -5.30
CA PHE A 56 2.23 9.57 -6.30
C PHE A 56 2.90 10.94 -6.45
N THR A 57 4.17 11.02 -6.09
CA THR A 57 4.95 12.26 -6.26
C THR A 57 5.96 12.07 -7.38
N PRO A 58 6.27 13.12 -8.15
CA PRO A 58 7.28 13.01 -9.20
C PRO A 58 8.61 12.54 -8.64
N SER A 59 9.22 11.58 -9.32
CA SER A 59 10.57 11.12 -9.02
C SER A 59 11.61 12.05 -9.67
N LYS A 60 12.85 11.98 -9.20
CA LYS A 60 13.98 12.62 -9.87
C LYS A 60 14.21 12.05 -11.28
N ASN A 61 13.71 10.87 -11.57
CA ASN A 61 13.78 10.23 -12.89
C ASN A 61 12.56 10.61 -13.71
N ALA A 62 12.77 11.13 -14.93
CA ALA A 62 11.68 11.56 -15.80
C ALA A 62 10.70 10.43 -16.10
N GLY A 63 9.40 10.74 -16.03
CA GLY A 63 8.32 9.78 -16.29
C GLY A 63 8.08 8.76 -15.19
N LYS A 64 8.75 8.90 -14.06
CA LYS A 64 8.58 8.01 -12.92
C LYS A 64 8.04 8.73 -11.70
N PHE A 65 7.45 7.97 -10.78
CA PHE A 65 6.84 8.51 -9.57
C PHE A 65 7.28 7.72 -8.34
N MET A 66 7.35 8.41 -7.21
CA MET A 66 7.47 7.76 -5.91
C MET A 66 6.06 7.48 -5.41
N ALA A 67 5.76 6.22 -5.12
CA ALA A 67 4.43 5.78 -4.71
C ALA A 67 4.37 5.49 -3.22
N ASP A 68 3.29 5.93 -2.58
CA ASP A 68 2.98 5.61 -1.19
C ASP A 68 1.98 4.46 -1.13
N ILE A 69 2.48 3.24 -1.00
CA ILE A 69 1.64 2.04 -0.99
C ILE A 69 0.71 2.00 0.23
N TYR A 70 1.13 2.55 1.36
CA TYR A 70 0.27 2.64 2.55
C TYR A 70 -0.93 3.54 2.28
N ALA A 71 -0.69 4.72 1.70
CA ALA A 71 -1.78 5.65 1.36
C ALA A 71 -2.75 5.03 0.35
N LEU A 72 -2.25 4.34 -0.67
CA LEU A 72 -3.09 3.66 -1.65
C LEU A 72 -3.95 2.58 -1.00
N ALA A 73 -3.37 1.80 -0.09
CA ALA A 73 -4.11 0.77 0.64
C ALA A 73 -5.20 1.38 1.53
N VAL A 74 -4.92 2.49 2.21
CA VAL A 74 -5.90 3.21 3.03
C VAL A 74 -7.08 3.68 2.18
N ILE A 75 -6.82 4.24 1.00
CA ILE A 75 -7.87 4.70 0.08
C ILE A 75 -8.81 3.56 -0.28
N ARG A 76 -8.25 2.41 -0.64
CA ARG A 76 -9.04 1.23 -1.01
C ARG A 76 -9.86 0.68 0.16
N LEU A 77 -9.27 0.61 1.34
CA LEU A 77 -9.95 0.13 2.54
C LEU A 77 -11.10 1.05 2.95
N LYS A 78 -10.91 2.36 2.88
CA LYS A 78 -11.97 3.33 3.17
C LYS A 78 -13.12 3.23 2.17
N THR A 79 -12.83 2.97 0.90
CA THR A 79 -13.85 2.72 -0.13
C THR A 79 -14.72 1.51 0.23
N LEU A 80 -14.14 0.50 0.89
CA LEU A 80 -14.86 -0.69 1.36
C LEU A 80 -15.57 -0.47 2.70
N GLY A 81 -15.45 0.72 3.30
CA GLY A 81 -16.10 1.05 4.56
C GLY A 81 -15.27 0.69 5.81
N ILE A 82 -14.03 0.29 5.64
CA ILE A 82 -13.15 -0.05 6.77
C ILE A 82 -12.49 1.23 7.29
N ARG A 83 -12.58 1.45 8.61
CA ARG A 83 -12.04 2.65 9.25
C ARG A 83 -10.98 2.36 10.32
N ALA A 84 -11.01 1.17 10.91
CA ALA A 84 -10.06 0.75 11.94
C ALA A 84 -8.75 0.27 11.30
N ILE A 85 -7.89 1.21 10.95
CA ILE A 85 -6.63 0.96 10.24
C ILE A 85 -5.48 1.48 11.08
N SER A 86 -4.46 0.64 11.31
CA SER A 86 -3.28 0.98 12.08
C SER A 86 -2.02 0.37 11.46
N GLY A 87 -0.85 0.69 12.02
CA GLY A 87 0.43 0.31 11.45
C GLY A 87 0.91 1.38 10.48
N ALA A 88 1.71 0.99 9.51
CA ALA A 88 2.37 1.89 8.56
C ALA A 88 3.56 2.65 9.16
N GLY A 89 4.20 3.49 8.36
CA GLY A 89 5.33 4.33 8.80
C GLY A 89 6.69 3.65 8.77
N LEU A 90 6.76 2.36 8.45
CA LEU A 90 8.03 1.64 8.29
C LEU A 90 8.36 1.49 6.80
N CYS A 91 9.64 1.49 6.49
CA CYS A 91 10.12 1.24 5.12
C CYS A 91 11.14 0.11 5.13
N THR A 92 10.81 -0.99 4.44
CA THR A 92 11.70 -2.16 4.37
C THR A 92 13.01 -1.86 3.65
N PHE A 93 13.04 -0.89 2.76
CA PHE A 93 14.25 -0.48 2.04
C PHE A 93 15.17 0.36 2.93
N CYS A 94 14.61 1.28 3.72
CA CYS A 94 15.37 2.19 4.57
C CYS A 94 16.02 1.51 5.77
N GLU A 95 15.50 0.35 6.19
CA GLU A 95 15.93 -0.32 7.41
C GLU A 95 16.50 -1.72 7.11
N PRO A 96 17.69 -1.81 6.49
CA PRO A 96 18.27 -3.09 6.10
C PRO A 96 18.60 -4.02 7.28
N GLU A 97 18.81 -3.45 8.46
CA GLU A 97 19.09 -4.21 9.68
C GLU A 97 17.86 -4.92 10.26
N ARG A 98 16.66 -4.43 9.89
CA ARG A 98 15.39 -4.94 10.41
C ARG A 98 14.60 -5.73 9.39
N PHE A 99 14.71 -5.36 8.10
CA PHE A 99 13.83 -5.90 7.06
C PHE A 99 14.57 -6.33 5.81
N TYR A 100 14.11 -7.40 5.19
CA TYR A 100 14.49 -7.79 3.85
C TYR A 100 13.82 -6.90 2.81
N SER A 101 14.50 -6.61 1.71
CA SER A 101 13.93 -5.87 0.60
C SER A 101 14.47 -6.36 -0.73
N PHE A 102 13.58 -6.89 -1.57
CA PHE A 102 13.93 -7.32 -2.93
C PHE A 102 14.38 -6.13 -3.80
N ARG A 103 13.77 -4.96 -3.60
CA ARG A 103 14.16 -3.73 -4.32
C ARG A 103 15.57 -3.27 -4.01
N ARG A 104 16.02 -3.47 -2.78
CA ARG A 104 17.37 -3.15 -2.35
C ARG A 104 18.37 -4.20 -2.79
N GLU A 105 18.00 -5.48 -2.69
CA GLU A 105 18.84 -6.62 -2.97
C GLU A 105 18.04 -7.70 -3.71
N ALA A 106 18.46 -8.05 -4.95
CA ALA A 106 17.78 -9.07 -5.75
C ALA A 106 17.75 -10.44 -5.06
N GLU A 107 18.84 -10.77 -4.35
CA GLU A 107 18.91 -11.96 -3.50
C GLU A 107 18.62 -11.55 -2.06
N SER A 108 17.42 -11.80 -1.59
CA SER A 108 17.02 -11.45 -0.24
C SER A 108 16.09 -12.50 0.34
N GLY A 109 16.04 -12.54 1.67
CA GLY A 109 14.95 -13.24 2.36
C GLY A 109 13.62 -12.54 2.12
N ARG A 110 12.59 -13.12 2.66
CA ARG A 110 11.22 -12.57 2.60
C ARG A 110 10.68 -12.41 4.00
N LEU A 111 9.80 -11.45 4.16
CA LEU A 111 9.08 -11.22 5.42
C LEU A 111 7.78 -12.02 5.40
N LEU A 112 7.43 -12.59 6.54
CA LEU A 112 6.16 -13.22 6.75
C LEU A 112 5.46 -12.55 7.92
N SER A 113 4.24 -12.08 7.70
CA SER A 113 3.37 -11.59 8.75
C SER A 113 2.16 -12.50 8.83
N LEU A 114 1.81 -12.97 10.02
CA LEU A 114 0.73 -13.90 10.24
C LEU A 114 -0.18 -13.41 11.36
N ILE A 115 -1.48 -13.51 11.14
CA ILE A 115 -2.48 -13.22 12.15
C ILE A 115 -3.59 -14.25 11.99
N PHE A 116 -4.14 -14.72 13.11
CA PHE A 116 -5.25 -15.66 13.10
C PHE A 116 -6.13 -15.47 14.31
N ILE A 117 -7.36 -15.97 14.19
CA ILE A 117 -8.34 -15.95 15.28
C ILE A 117 -8.23 -17.29 16.02
N LYS A 118 -8.09 -17.20 17.34
CA LYS A 118 -8.09 -18.41 18.19
C LYS A 118 -9.49 -18.92 18.42
#